data_de31dc5e338e235cdc874e035c3ee757
#
_entry.id   de31dc5e338e235cdc874e035c3ee757
#
_cell.length_a   1.000
_cell.length_b   1.000
_cell.length_c   1.000
_cell.angle_alpha   90.00
_cell.angle_beta   90.00
_cell.angle_gamma   90.00
#
_symmetry.space_group_name_H-M   'P 1'
#
loop_
_entity.id
_entity.type
_entity.pdbx_description
1 polymer ?
#
loop_
_entity_poly.entity_id
_entity_poly.type
_entity_poly.pdbx_seq_one_letter_code
_entity_poly.pdbx_strand_id
1 'polypeptide(L)'
;MTQAQTIEDNVTARGTWRIGTRGSLLALTQSGTVRDALLAAGHDAELVVVKTPGDLSSDPVAKIGVGVFTSALRDELAAGTIDIAVHSYKDLPTAPDARFVIAAIPPREDPRDALVARDGLVLGELPAGSVVGTSAPRRAAQLRALGLGLNIVPLRGNLDTRLRKVAEGELDAVVVARAGLARIQRTDAVTEALEPVQMLPAPAQGALAVECRSDDTALVEALSRLDDATSRAAITAERSLLAELEAGCTAPIGALAEVVESIDEDGRIYDELSLRACAAAIDGSDVLRASIVGSPEKAEELGRELARELLELGARALLSTPEPETGSSDFANPSPMENSQ
;
A
#
# COMPACT_ATOMS: atom_id res chain seq x y z
N MET A 1 -26.39 -13.26 38.92
CA MET A 1 -25.99 -12.99 37.52
C MET A 1 -24.61 -12.33 37.58
N THR A 2 -23.58 -13.01 37.09
CA THR A 2 -22.18 -12.59 37.16
C THR A 2 -21.92 -11.54 36.10
N GLN A 3 -20.92 -10.62 36.34
CA GLN A 3 -20.51 -9.58 35.39
C GLN A 3 -20.19 -10.11 33.97
N ALA A 4 -19.76 -11.36 33.85
CA ALA A 4 -19.52 -12.04 32.56
C ALA A 4 -20.81 -12.21 31.73
N GLN A 5 -21.93 -12.58 32.36
CA GLN A 5 -23.21 -12.72 31.68
C GLN A 5 -23.77 -11.39 31.16
N THR A 6 -23.47 -10.28 31.85
CA THR A 6 -23.90 -8.94 31.44
C THR A 6 -23.06 -8.41 30.23
N ILE A 7 -21.85 -8.90 30.06
CA ILE A 7 -20.99 -8.54 28.90
C ILE A 7 -21.43 -9.35 27.67
N GLU A 8 -21.72 -10.64 27.80
CA GLU A 8 -22.23 -11.49 26.71
C GLU A 8 -23.62 -11.00 26.22
N ASP A 9 -24.52 -10.62 27.13
CA ASP A 9 -25.83 -10.09 26.77
C ASP A 9 -25.79 -8.72 26.08
N ASN A 10 -24.71 -7.91 26.27
CA ASN A 10 -24.54 -6.60 25.63
C ASN A 10 -23.92 -6.71 24.20
N VAL A 11 -23.22 -7.80 23.92
CA VAL A 11 -22.66 -8.08 22.57
C VAL A 11 -23.74 -8.58 21.62
N THR A 12 -24.75 -9.31 22.12
CA THR A 12 -25.87 -9.83 21.32
C THR A 12 -26.97 -8.80 21.01
N ALA A 13 -26.92 -7.60 21.62
CA ALA A 13 -27.91 -6.53 21.41
C ALA A 13 -27.55 -5.49 20.36
N ARG A 14 -26.36 -5.54 19.79
CA ARG A 14 -25.95 -4.64 18.68
C ARG A 14 -26.39 -5.25 17.35
N GLY A 15 -27.13 -4.43 16.56
CA GLY A 15 -27.50 -4.79 15.19
C GLY A 15 -26.27 -5.03 14.29
N THR A 16 -26.52 -5.34 13.03
CA THR A 16 -25.50 -5.59 11.98
C THR A 16 -24.49 -4.44 11.88
N TRP A 17 -23.19 -4.74 11.95
CA TRP A 17 -22.12 -3.75 11.75
C TRP A 17 -21.99 -3.35 10.29
N ARG A 18 -21.90 -2.06 10.04
CA ARG A 18 -21.78 -1.47 8.71
C ARG A 18 -20.32 -1.23 8.37
N ILE A 19 -19.82 -1.96 7.38
CA ILE A 19 -18.43 -1.84 6.90
C ILE A 19 -18.42 -0.94 5.67
N GLY A 20 -17.88 0.26 5.80
CA GLY A 20 -17.69 1.18 4.69
C GLY A 20 -16.65 0.69 3.71
N THR A 21 -16.98 0.76 2.42
CA THR A 21 -16.08 0.37 1.33
C THR A 21 -16.29 1.25 0.09
N ARG A 22 -15.26 1.34 -0.75
CA ARG A 22 -15.41 1.94 -2.09
C ARG A 22 -16.03 0.94 -3.06
N GLY A 23 -16.60 1.44 -4.17
CA GLY A 23 -17.25 0.60 -5.18
C GLY A 23 -16.31 -0.18 -6.10
N SER A 24 -14.97 -0.04 -6.01
CA SER A 24 -14.05 -0.80 -6.85
C SER A 24 -13.99 -2.27 -6.43
N LEU A 25 -13.79 -3.18 -7.41
CA LEU A 25 -13.69 -4.62 -7.15
C LEU A 25 -12.68 -4.92 -6.04
N LEU A 26 -11.49 -4.31 -6.07
CA LEU A 26 -10.47 -4.52 -5.05
C LEU A 26 -10.94 -4.08 -3.65
N ALA A 27 -11.58 -2.90 -3.53
CA ALA A 27 -12.07 -2.41 -2.24
C ALA A 27 -13.20 -3.31 -1.70
N LEU A 28 -14.14 -3.72 -2.55
CA LEU A 28 -15.21 -4.66 -2.18
C LEU A 28 -14.64 -6.00 -1.69
N THR A 29 -13.63 -6.53 -2.38
CA THR A 29 -12.97 -7.78 -1.96
C THR A 29 -12.27 -7.62 -0.61
N GLN A 30 -11.52 -6.53 -0.42
CA GLN A 30 -10.83 -6.25 0.85
C GLN A 30 -11.80 -6.14 2.02
N SER A 31 -12.86 -5.37 1.86
CA SER A 31 -13.89 -5.22 2.90
C SER A 31 -14.71 -6.50 3.09
N GLY A 32 -14.92 -7.25 2.01
CA GLY A 32 -15.55 -8.56 2.05
C GLY A 32 -14.79 -9.57 2.92
N THR A 33 -13.45 -9.59 2.83
CA THR A 33 -12.61 -10.45 3.68
C THR A 33 -12.82 -10.15 5.17
N VAL A 34 -12.90 -8.87 5.54
CA VAL A 34 -13.16 -8.45 6.94
C VAL A 34 -14.57 -8.82 7.37
N ARG A 35 -15.57 -8.57 6.50
CA ARG A 35 -16.96 -9.01 6.75
C ARG A 35 -17.05 -10.51 7.02
N ASP A 36 -16.46 -11.31 6.17
CA ASP A 36 -16.52 -12.76 6.25
C ASP A 36 -15.83 -13.29 7.52
N ALA A 37 -14.73 -12.64 7.95
CA ALA A 37 -14.06 -12.95 9.21
C ALA A 37 -14.93 -12.60 10.43
N LEU A 38 -15.65 -11.47 10.40
CA LEU A 38 -16.59 -11.09 11.45
C LEU A 38 -17.79 -12.05 11.53
N LEU A 39 -18.37 -12.42 10.38
CA LEU A 39 -19.43 -13.42 10.31
C LEU A 39 -18.98 -14.77 10.87
N ALA A 40 -17.75 -15.21 10.54
CA ALA A 40 -17.18 -16.44 11.08
C ALA A 40 -16.93 -16.36 12.60
N ALA A 41 -16.71 -15.16 13.14
CA ALA A 41 -16.59 -14.89 14.57
C ALA A 41 -17.96 -14.74 15.28
N GLY A 42 -19.08 -14.89 14.56
CA GLY A 42 -20.43 -14.81 15.11
C GLY A 42 -21.01 -13.40 15.21
N HIS A 43 -20.46 -12.45 14.48
CA HIS A 43 -20.94 -11.08 14.42
C HIS A 43 -21.60 -10.77 13.07
N ASP A 44 -22.80 -10.19 13.09
CA ASP A 44 -23.46 -9.75 11.87
C ASP A 44 -22.77 -8.50 11.31
N ALA A 45 -22.42 -8.54 10.01
CA ALA A 45 -21.77 -7.44 9.31
C ALA A 45 -22.21 -7.35 7.84
N GLU A 46 -22.34 -6.13 7.33
CA GLU A 46 -22.71 -5.85 5.93
C GLU A 46 -21.80 -4.80 5.31
N LEU A 47 -21.69 -4.81 3.99
CA LEU A 47 -20.92 -3.80 3.24
C LEU A 47 -21.81 -2.61 2.87
N VAL A 48 -21.30 -1.40 3.14
CA VAL A 48 -21.93 -0.14 2.74
C VAL A 48 -21.02 0.58 1.75
N VAL A 49 -21.47 0.73 0.51
CA VAL A 49 -20.67 1.40 -0.53
C VAL A 49 -20.73 2.92 -0.33
N VAL A 50 -19.59 3.51 -0.03
CA VAL A 50 -19.39 4.96 0.10
C VAL A 50 -18.88 5.52 -1.22
N LYS A 51 -19.57 6.51 -1.77
CA LYS A 51 -19.13 7.23 -2.99
C LYS A 51 -18.08 8.25 -2.60
N THR A 52 -16.91 8.18 -3.21
CA THR A 52 -15.83 9.15 -2.94
C THR A 52 -15.65 10.13 -4.11
N PRO A 53 -15.27 11.39 -3.84
CA PRO A 53 -14.97 12.37 -4.90
C PRO A 53 -13.85 11.85 -5.85
N GLY A 54 -12.93 11.06 -5.35
CA GLY A 54 -11.87 10.44 -6.14
C GLY A 54 -12.36 9.37 -7.12
N ASP A 55 -13.54 8.77 -6.90
CA ASP A 55 -14.16 7.84 -7.85
C ASP A 55 -14.83 8.57 -9.02
N LEU A 56 -15.10 9.87 -8.86
CA LEU A 56 -15.76 10.73 -9.85
C LEU A 56 -14.77 11.58 -10.67
N SER A 57 -13.52 11.73 -10.22
CA SER A 57 -12.53 12.60 -10.86
C SER A 57 -11.55 11.82 -11.73
N SER A 58 -11.29 12.34 -12.93
CA SER A 58 -10.23 11.90 -13.85
C SER A 58 -8.89 12.62 -13.62
N ASP A 59 -8.83 13.59 -12.69
CA ASP A 59 -7.63 14.40 -12.42
C ASP A 59 -6.48 13.63 -11.75
N PRO A 60 -5.22 14.05 -11.92
CA PRO A 60 -4.06 13.45 -11.24
C PRO A 60 -4.21 13.34 -9.73
N VAL A 61 -3.91 12.15 -9.14
CA VAL A 61 -3.92 11.94 -7.67
C VAL A 61 -3.07 13.01 -6.97
N ALA A 62 -1.98 13.45 -7.58
CA ALA A 62 -1.17 14.57 -7.10
C ALA A 62 -1.93 15.91 -7.04
N LYS A 63 -2.96 16.11 -7.89
CA LYS A 63 -3.82 17.30 -7.84
C LYS A 63 -5.01 17.15 -6.91
N ILE A 64 -5.50 15.91 -6.71
CA ILE A 64 -6.65 15.62 -5.87
C ILE A 64 -6.25 15.53 -4.39
N GLY A 65 -4.97 15.31 -4.12
CA GLY A 65 -4.38 15.16 -2.78
C GLY A 65 -4.34 13.70 -2.29
N VAL A 66 -3.29 13.40 -1.54
CA VAL A 66 -3.14 12.12 -0.85
C VAL A 66 -4.20 12.05 0.24
N GLY A 67 -4.98 10.97 0.25
CA GLY A 67 -5.98 10.75 1.31
C GLY A 67 -7.45 11.05 0.92
N VAL A 68 -7.75 11.53 -0.27
CA VAL A 68 -9.16 11.78 -0.71
C VAL A 68 -10.04 10.53 -0.62
N PHE A 69 -9.44 9.36 -0.81
CA PHE A 69 -10.15 8.09 -0.70
C PHE A 69 -10.34 7.63 0.74
N THR A 70 -9.43 8.00 1.63
CA THR A 70 -9.50 7.65 3.06
C THR A 70 -10.33 8.66 3.84
N SER A 71 -10.30 9.95 3.45
CA SER A 71 -11.09 11.00 4.11
C SER A 71 -12.59 10.73 4.02
N ALA A 72 -13.12 10.36 2.84
CA ALA A 72 -14.55 10.10 2.69
C ALA A 72 -15.04 8.95 3.59
N LEU A 73 -14.28 7.86 3.73
CA LEU A 73 -14.62 6.77 4.65
C LEU A 73 -14.54 7.22 6.12
N ARG A 74 -13.54 8.05 6.47
CA ARG A 74 -13.40 8.61 7.81
C ARG A 74 -14.51 9.61 8.15
N ASP A 75 -14.98 10.38 7.17
CA ASP A 75 -16.12 11.30 7.35
C ASP A 75 -17.40 10.52 7.66
N GLU A 76 -17.69 9.44 6.93
CA GLU A 76 -18.82 8.57 7.19
C GLU A 76 -18.68 7.82 8.53
N LEU A 77 -17.45 7.42 8.90
CA LEU A 77 -17.15 6.81 10.19
C LEU A 77 -17.38 7.78 11.35
N ALA A 78 -16.96 9.05 11.19
CA ALA A 78 -17.21 10.12 12.15
C ALA A 78 -18.70 10.47 12.26
N ALA A 79 -19.43 10.45 11.15
CA ALA A 79 -20.87 10.69 11.11
C ALA A 79 -21.70 9.52 11.68
N GLY A 80 -21.10 8.36 11.92
CA GLY A 80 -21.79 7.17 12.40
C GLY A 80 -22.69 6.50 11.36
N THR A 81 -22.53 6.80 10.08
CA THR A 81 -23.23 6.14 8.97
C THR A 81 -22.64 4.76 8.67
N ILE A 82 -21.37 4.57 8.98
CA ILE A 82 -20.65 3.29 9.01
C ILE A 82 -20.00 3.09 10.39
N ASP A 83 -19.67 1.87 10.72
CA ASP A 83 -19.06 1.49 12.02
C ASP A 83 -17.59 1.09 11.85
N ILE A 84 -17.25 0.53 10.69
CA ILE A 84 -15.92 0.04 10.34
C ILE A 84 -15.52 0.62 8.99
N ALA A 85 -14.27 1.05 8.85
CA ALA A 85 -13.66 1.39 7.57
C ALA A 85 -12.48 0.44 7.29
N VAL A 86 -12.42 -0.10 6.07
CA VAL A 86 -11.33 -0.98 5.64
C VAL A 86 -10.49 -0.28 4.58
N HIS A 87 -9.20 -0.17 4.83
CA HIS A 87 -8.26 0.53 3.96
C HIS A 87 -7.11 -0.38 3.51
N SER A 88 -6.59 -0.16 2.31
CA SER A 88 -5.21 -0.56 2.02
C SER A 88 -4.30 0.30 2.90
N TYR A 89 -3.55 -0.30 3.82
CA TYR A 89 -2.91 0.47 4.90
C TYR A 89 -1.84 1.45 4.39
N LYS A 90 -1.19 1.14 3.27
CA LYS A 90 -0.22 2.03 2.61
C LYS A 90 -0.81 3.37 2.14
N ASP A 91 -2.14 3.45 1.98
CA ASP A 91 -2.83 4.64 1.50
C ASP A 91 -3.32 5.55 2.66
N LEU A 92 -3.22 5.08 3.91
CA LEU A 92 -3.55 5.86 5.10
C LEU A 92 -2.40 6.82 5.45
N PRO A 93 -2.72 8.11 5.77
CA PRO A 93 -1.72 9.04 6.32
C PRO A 93 -1.01 8.47 7.54
N THR A 94 0.24 8.90 7.77
CA THR A 94 1.00 8.52 8.98
C THR A 94 0.56 9.32 10.21
N ALA A 95 0.06 10.54 10.02
CA ALA A 95 -0.45 11.37 11.10
C ALA A 95 -1.66 10.70 11.77
N PRO A 96 -1.64 10.55 13.11
CA PRO A 96 -2.75 9.96 13.84
C PRO A 96 -3.98 10.87 13.84
N ASP A 97 -5.16 10.27 13.89
CA ASP A 97 -6.43 10.98 14.13
C ASP A 97 -7.07 10.37 15.38
N ALA A 98 -7.12 11.14 16.45
CA ALA A 98 -7.59 10.68 17.76
C ALA A 98 -9.05 10.20 17.78
N ARG A 99 -9.84 10.53 16.76
CA ARG A 99 -11.23 10.06 16.64
C ARG A 99 -11.31 8.58 16.33
N PHE A 100 -10.26 8.01 15.75
CA PHE A 100 -10.24 6.66 15.20
C PHE A 100 -9.09 5.83 15.75
N VAL A 101 -9.24 4.52 15.67
CA VAL A 101 -8.20 3.55 16.02
C VAL A 101 -8.14 2.46 14.95
N ILE A 102 -6.93 2.03 14.61
CA ILE A 102 -6.72 0.81 13.82
C ILE A 102 -6.85 -0.38 14.75
N ALA A 103 -8.07 -0.89 14.85
CA ALA A 103 -8.42 -1.95 15.79
C ALA A 103 -7.79 -3.29 15.38
N ALA A 104 -7.64 -3.55 14.07
CA ALA A 104 -6.98 -4.77 13.59
C ALA A 104 -6.14 -4.52 12.33
N ILE A 105 -5.06 -5.28 12.23
CA ILE A 105 -4.27 -5.51 11.02
C ILE A 105 -4.32 -7.01 10.77
N PRO A 106 -5.22 -7.50 9.91
CA PRO A 106 -5.27 -8.94 9.57
C PRO A 106 -3.97 -9.43 8.93
N PRO A 107 -3.76 -10.76 8.83
CA PRO A 107 -2.57 -11.32 8.20
C PRO A 107 -2.23 -10.64 6.87
N ARG A 108 -0.99 -10.21 6.74
CA ARG A 108 -0.48 -9.47 5.58
C ARG A 108 -0.43 -10.36 4.35
N GLU A 109 -0.96 -9.89 3.24
CA GLU A 109 -0.75 -10.50 1.92
C GLU A 109 0.67 -10.18 1.42
N ASP A 110 1.19 -10.97 0.47
CA ASP A 110 2.53 -10.78 -0.11
C ASP A 110 2.82 -9.29 -0.44
N PRO A 111 3.80 -8.67 0.23
CA PRO A 111 4.06 -7.23 0.11
C PRO A 111 4.76 -6.85 -1.19
N ARG A 112 5.28 -7.80 -1.97
CA ARG A 112 6.08 -7.52 -3.16
C ARG A 112 5.29 -6.77 -4.22
N ASP A 113 6.02 -6.09 -5.08
CA ASP A 113 5.50 -5.62 -6.35
C ASP A 113 5.51 -6.76 -7.37
N ALA A 114 4.61 -6.70 -8.31
CA ALA A 114 4.50 -7.65 -9.40
C ALA A 114 4.65 -6.93 -10.74
N LEU A 115 5.46 -7.51 -11.62
CA LEU A 115 5.50 -7.18 -13.03
C LEU A 115 4.40 -7.96 -13.74
N VAL A 116 3.69 -7.28 -14.61
CA VAL A 116 2.82 -7.87 -15.61
C VAL A 116 3.29 -7.36 -16.96
N ALA A 117 3.94 -8.21 -17.74
CA ALA A 117 4.54 -7.87 -19.01
C ALA A 117 3.93 -8.66 -20.17
N ARG A 118 3.98 -8.08 -21.37
CA ARG A 118 3.64 -8.80 -22.59
C ARG A 118 4.56 -10.02 -22.77
N ASP A 119 4.09 -11.01 -23.48
CA ASP A 119 4.84 -12.21 -23.90
C ASP A 119 5.43 -13.02 -22.72
N GLY A 120 4.94 -12.80 -21.48
CA GLY A 120 5.41 -13.49 -20.29
C GLY A 120 6.83 -13.10 -19.85
N LEU A 121 7.39 -11.97 -20.33
CA LEU A 121 8.75 -11.53 -20.04
C LEU A 121 8.93 -11.17 -18.56
N VAL A 122 10.09 -11.47 -17.99
CA VAL A 122 10.51 -10.96 -16.69
C VAL A 122 11.26 -9.63 -16.86
N LEU A 123 11.49 -8.90 -15.77
CA LEU A 123 12.04 -7.55 -15.78
C LEU A 123 13.36 -7.43 -16.55
N GLY A 124 14.26 -8.37 -16.32
CA GLY A 124 15.58 -8.41 -16.98
C GLY A 124 15.55 -8.78 -18.48
N GLU A 125 14.42 -9.30 -18.98
CA GLU A 125 14.22 -9.69 -20.38
C GLU A 125 13.55 -8.58 -21.19
N LEU A 126 13.03 -7.53 -20.54
CA LEU A 126 12.42 -6.41 -21.24
C LEU A 126 13.47 -5.68 -22.08
N PRO A 127 13.29 -5.52 -23.40
CA PRO A 127 14.20 -4.77 -24.25
C PRO A 127 14.37 -3.34 -23.76
N ALA A 128 15.56 -2.77 -23.96
CA ALA A 128 15.77 -1.33 -23.73
C ALA A 128 14.78 -0.49 -24.54
N GLY A 129 14.21 0.54 -23.93
CA GLY A 129 13.12 1.34 -24.49
C GLY A 129 11.72 0.81 -24.23
N SER A 130 11.56 -0.39 -23.63
CA SER A 130 10.24 -0.91 -23.27
C SER A 130 9.47 0.07 -22.37
N VAL A 131 8.19 0.28 -22.68
CA VAL A 131 7.33 1.23 -21.98
C VAL A 131 6.70 0.57 -20.77
N VAL A 132 7.12 0.97 -19.56
CA VAL A 132 6.65 0.40 -18.30
C VAL A 132 5.80 1.40 -17.54
N GLY A 133 4.53 1.06 -17.30
CA GLY A 133 3.56 1.92 -16.64
C GLY A 133 3.59 1.79 -15.12
N THR A 134 3.73 2.92 -14.41
CA THR A 134 3.51 3.01 -12.96
C THR A 134 3.08 4.42 -12.55
N SER A 135 2.28 4.53 -11.49
CA SER A 135 1.89 5.82 -10.87
C SER A 135 2.61 6.08 -9.54
N ALA A 136 3.44 5.15 -9.09
CA ALA A 136 4.11 5.26 -7.81
C ALA A 136 5.55 5.80 -7.99
N PRO A 137 5.88 7.00 -7.45
CA PRO A 137 7.23 7.56 -7.54
C PRO A 137 8.31 6.60 -7.04
N ARG A 138 8.04 5.87 -5.96
CA ARG A 138 8.92 4.81 -5.44
C ARG A 138 9.28 3.76 -6.48
N ARG A 139 8.29 3.27 -7.24
CA ARG A 139 8.53 2.26 -8.29
C ARG A 139 9.31 2.86 -9.44
N ALA A 140 8.92 4.06 -9.88
CA ALA A 140 9.59 4.75 -10.97
C ALA A 140 11.08 4.99 -10.65
N ALA A 141 11.38 5.49 -9.46
CA ALA A 141 12.74 5.73 -8.99
C ALA A 141 13.58 4.45 -8.96
N GLN A 142 13.06 3.39 -8.34
CA GLN A 142 13.78 2.11 -8.23
C GLN A 142 13.97 1.44 -9.60
N LEU A 143 12.96 1.48 -10.50
CA LEU A 143 13.11 0.95 -11.86
C LEU A 143 14.18 1.70 -12.66
N ARG A 144 14.22 3.03 -12.55
CA ARG A 144 15.25 3.85 -13.20
C ARG A 144 16.64 3.52 -12.67
N ALA A 145 16.76 3.34 -11.35
CA ALA A 145 18.02 3.00 -10.70
C ALA A 145 18.60 1.63 -11.11
N LEU A 146 17.77 0.72 -11.63
CA LEU A 146 18.26 -0.56 -12.18
C LEU A 146 19.03 -0.41 -13.49
N GLY A 147 18.96 0.75 -14.18
CA GLY A 147 19.75 1.03 -15.38
C GLY A 147 19.41 0.17 -16.60
N LEU A 148 18.21 -0.43 -16.66
CA LEU A 148 17.76 -1.33 -17.72
C LEU A 148 17.34 -0.60 -19.02
N GLY A 149 17.44 0.72 -19.07
CA GLY A 149 17.04 1.52 -20.24
C GLY A 149 15.54 1.55 -20.48
N LEU A 150 14.73 1.28 -19.49
CA LEU A 150 13.26 1.27 -19.59
C LEU A 150 12.69 2.68 -19.69
N ASN A 151 11.62 2.85 -20.47
CA ASN A 151 10.84 4.09 -20.54
C ASN A 151 9.70 4.02 -19.51
N ILE A 152 9.89 4.69 -18.37
CA ILE A 152 8.90 4.67 -17.27
C ILE A 152 7.89 5.79 -17.48
N VAL A 153 6.61 5.41 -17.63
CA VAL A 153 5.52 6.34 -17.91
C VAL A 153 4.48 6.36 -16.79
N PRO A 154 3.85 7.53 -16.54
CA PRO A 154 2.75 7.63 -15.57
C PRO A 154 1.55 6.78 -16.02
N LEU A 155 0.97 6.03 -15.09
CA LEU A 155 -0.17 5.15 -15.36
C LEU A 155 -1.33 5.43 -14.42
N ARG A 156 -2.54 5.50 -14.99
CA ARG A 156 -3.78 5.70 -14.25
C ARG A 156 -4.76 4.57 -14.44
N GLY A 157 -5.82 4.63 -13.64
CA GLY A 157 -6.92 3.68 -13.65
C GLY A 157 -6.82 2.66 -12.51
N ASN A 158 -7.89 1.91 -12.34
CA ASN A 158 -7.92 0.75 -11.45
C ASN A 158 -7.04 -0.39 -11.99
N LEU A 159 -6.93 -1.46 -11.23
CA LEU A 159 -6.03 -2.57 -11.56
C LEU A 159 -6.40 -3.21 -12.91
N ASP A 160 -7.69 -3.45 -13.18
CA ASP A 160 -8.15 -4.03 -14.45
C ASP A 160 -7.80 -3.16 -15.65
N THR A 161 -7.97 -1.84 -15.53
CA THR A 161 -7.58 -0.89 -16.59
C THR A 161 -6.08 -0.95 -16.88
N ARG A 162 -5.24 -1.10 -15.84
CA ARG A 162 -3.79 -1.20 -15.99
C ARG A 162 -3.37 -2.48 -16.70
N LEU A 163 -3.97 -3.63 -16.32
CA LEU A 163 -3.71 -4.91 -16.97
C LEU A 163 -4.14 -4.90 -18.45
N ARG A 164 -5.30 -4.29 -18.73
CA ARG A 164 -5.81 -4.17 -20.10
C ARG A 164 -4.84 -3.42 -21.01
N LYS A 165 -4.19 -2.35 -20.54
CA LYS A 165 -3.22 -1.60 -21.33
C LYS A 165 -2.02 -2.42 -21.79
N VAL A 166 -1.61 -3.43 -21.03
CA VAL A 166 -0.60 -4.40 -21.45
C VAL A 166 -1.19 -5.36 -22.48
N ALA A 167 -2.38 -5.90 -22.23
CA ALA A 167 -3.05 -6.83 -23.14
C ALA A 167 -3.39 -6.21 -24.50
N GLU A 168 -3.69 -4.91 -24.55
CA GLU A 168 -3.97 -4.14 -25.77
C GLU A 168 -2.70 -3.61 -26.47
N GLY A 169 -1.51 -3.82 -25.86
CA GLY A 169 -0.22 -3.39 -26.43
C GLY A 169 0.05 -1.88 -26.31
N GLU A 170 -0.71 -1.14 -25.49
CA GLU A 170 -0.41 0.27 -25.20
C GLU A 170 0.86 0.40 -24.34
N LEU A 171 1.16 -0.60 -23.51
CA LEU A 171 2.34 -0.69 -22.66
C LEU A 171 3.00 -2.06 -22.83
N ASP A 172 4.32 -2.10 -22.69
CA ASP A 172 5.05 -3.37 -22.67
C ASP A 172 4.90 -4.08 -21.33
N ALA A 173 4.79 -3.32 -20.23
CA ALA A 173 4.59 -3.85 -18.90
C ALA A 173 3.97 -2.83 -17.94
N VAL A 174 3.45 -3.33 -16.82
CA VAL A 174 3.02 -2.53 -15.68
C VAL A 174 3.59 -3.11 -14.39
N VAL A 175 3.90 -2.25 -13.41
CA VAL A 175 4.27 -2.67 -12.06
C VAL A 175 3.15 -2.30 -11.10
N VAL A 176 2.60 -3.32 -10.43
CA VAL A 176 1.47 -3.21 -9.50
C VAL A 176 1.77 -3.95 -8.20
N ALA A 177 0.98 -3.73 -7.14
CA ALA A 177 1.13 -4.52 -5.91
C ALA A 177 0.59 -5.94 -6.11
N ARG A 178 1.41 -6.96 -5.84
CA ARG A 178 1.03 -8.38 -5.95
C ARG A 178 -0.21 -8.70 -5.13
N ALA A 179 -0.29 -8.17 -3.91
CA ALA A 179 -1.46 -8.30 -3.03
C ALA A 179 -2.77 -7.85 -3.69
N GLY A 180 -2.73 -6.82 -4.54
CA GLY A 180 -3.90 -6.36 -5.28
C GLY A 180 -4.39 -7.41 -6.28
N LEU A 181 -3.46 -8.03 -7.03
CA LEU A 181 -3.78 -9.10 -7.99
C LEU A 181 -4.29 -10.35 -7.27
N ALA A 182 -3.67 -10.75 -6.15
CA ALA A 182 -4.10 -11.89 -5.36
C ALA A 182 -5.57 -11.74 -4.90
N ARG A 183 -5.92 -10.56 -4.36
CA ARG A 183 -7.27 -10.27 -3.87
C ARG A 183 -8.35 -10.32 -4.94
N ILE A 184 -8.04 -9.92 -6.17
CA ILE A 184 -9.00 -10.00 -7.29
C ILE A 184 -8.82 -11.29 -8.13
N GLN A 185 -8.07 -12.26 -7.62
CA GLN A 185 -7.82 -13.58 -8.27
C GLN A 185 -7.19 -13.46 -9.65
N ARG A 186 -6.25 -12.53 -9.84
CA ARG A 186 -5.53 -12.28 -11.09
C ARG A 186 -4.01 -12.50 -10.97
N THR A 187 -3.61 -13.46 -10.12
CA THR A 187 -2.19 -13.86 -9.99
C THR A 187 -1.65 -14.56 -11.24
N ASP A 188 -2.53 -15.09 -12.07
CA ASP A 188 -2.23 -15.65 -13.39
C ASP A 188 -1.60 -14.63 -14.35
N ALA A 189 -1.88 -13.35 -14.18
CA ALA A 189 -1.31 -12.28 -14.98
C ALA A 189 0.13 -11.89 -14.57
N VAL A 190 0.63 -12.37 -13.42
CA VAL A 190 1.97 -12.01 -12.91
C VAL A 190 3.03 -12.73 -13.72
N THR A 191 3.93 -11.98 -14.37
CA THR A 191 5.08 -12.53 -15.07
C THR A 191 6.30 -12.65 -14.15
N GLU A 192 6.43 -11.73 -13.17
CA GLU A 192 7.47 -11.79 -12.15
C GLU A 192 6.97 -11.14 -10.84
N ALA A 193 7.22 -11.78 -9.69
CA ALA A 193 7.15 -11.13 -8.39
C ALA A 193 8.53 -10.51 -8.11
N LEU A 194 8.59 -9.17 -8.03
CA LEU A 194 9.86 -8.47 -7.88
C LEU A 194 10.41 -8.67 -6.46
N GLU A 195 11.59 -9.26 -6.36
CA GLU A 195 12.22 -9.50 -5.08
C GLU A 195 12.64 -8.18 -4.39
N PRO A 196 12.64 -8.11 -3.04
CA PRO A 196 12.99 -6.89 -2.32
C PRO A 196 14.38 -6.34 -2.63
N VAL A 197 15.31 -7.17 -3.10
CA VAL A 197 16.64 -6.72 -3.58
C VAL A 197 16.53 -5.88 -4.84
N GLN A 198 15.54 -6.18 -5.71
CA GLN A 198 15.26 -5.43 -6.93
C GLN A 198 14.39 -4.21 -6.63
N MET A 199 13.32 -4.40 -5.82
CA MET A 199 12.35 -3.37 -5.53
C MET A 199 11.74 -3.54 -4.13
N LEU A 200 12.12 -2.66 -3.20
CA LEU A 200 11.48 -2.60 -1.90
C LEU A 200 10.05 -2.07 -2.04
N PRO A 201 9.06 -2.74 -1.43
CA PRO A 201 7.65 -2.33 -1.50
C PRO A 201 7.38 -0.99 -0.82
N ALA A 202 6.19 -0.44 -1.00
CA ALA A 202 5.73 0.68 -0.20
C ALA A 202 5.54 0.25 1.26
N PRO A 203 5.85 1.11 2.25
CA PRO A 203 5.52 0.83 3.64
C PRO A 203 4.05 0.43 3.79
N ALA A 204 3.78 -0.65 4.50
CA ALA A 204 2.47 -1.27 4.70
C ALA A 204 1.81 -1.84 3.43
N GLN A 205 2.53 -2.04 2.33
CA GLN A 205 1.97 -2.72 1.16
C GLN A 205 1.59 -4.17 1.51
N GLY A 206 0.42 -4.61 1.06
CA GLY A 206 -0.13 -5.93 1.35
C GLY A 206 -1.03 -5.97 2.60
N ALA A 207 -0.87 -5.05 3.54
CA ALA A 207 -1.67 -4.99 4.76
C ALA A 207 -3.00 -4.26 4.56
N LEU A 208 -4.01 -4.70 5.31
CA LEU A 208 -5.27 -3.99 5.53
C LEU A 208 -5.23 -3.29 6.89
N ALA A 209 -5.83 -2.12 6.95
CA ALA A 209 -6.13 -1.43 8.21
C ALA A 209 -7.64 -1.49 8.43
N VAL A 210 -8.05 -2.09 9.54
CA VAL A 210 -9.45 -2.12 9.99
C VAL A 210 -9.62 -1.03 11.05
N GLU A 211 -10.28 0.06 10.66
CA GLU A 211 -10.42 1.28 11.45
C GLU A 211 -11.85 1.40 11.98
N CYS A 212 -11.99 1.81 13.23
CA CYS A 212 -13.27 2.17 13.84
C CYS A 212 -13.14 3.41 14.71
N ARG A 213 -14.26 3.91 15.26
CA ARG A 213 -14.21 5.01 16.25
C ARG A 213 -13.50 4.54 17.52
N SER A 214 -12.66 5.41 18.08
CA SER A 214 -11.85 5.09 19.26
C SER A 214 -12.68 4.93 20.54
N ASP A 215 -13.87 5.51 20.61
CA ASP A 215 -14.79 5.43 21.76
C ASP A 215 -15.71 4.19 21.72
N ASP A 216 -15.77 3.45 20.62
CA ASP A 216 -16.54 2.20 20.51
C ASP A 216 -15.74 1.00 21.02
N THR A 217 -15.53 0.94 22.34
CA THR A 217 -14.68 -0.07 22.99
C THR A 217 -15.11 -1.52 22.71
N ALA A 218 -16.42 -1.77 22.58
CA ALA A 218 -16.93 -3.11 22.29
C ALA A 218 -16.61 -3.55 20.84
N LEU A 219 -16.65 -2.61 19.89
CA LEU A 219 -16.25 -2.88 18.51
C LEU A 219 -14.74 -3.06 18.41
N VAL A 220 -13.95 -2.23 19.11
CA VAL A 220 -12.48 -2.37 19.19
C VAL A 220 -12.10 -3.77 19.70
N GLU A 221 -12.74 -4.26 20.77
CA GLU A 221 -12.49 -5.59 21.31
C GLU A 221 -12.87 -6.70 20.31
N ALA A 222 -14.00 -6.59 19.65
CA ALA A 222 -14.41 -7.57 18.65
C ALA A 222 -13.44 -7.61 17.45
N LEU A 223 -13.04 -6.44 16.93
CA LEU A 223 -12.11 -6.33 15.82
C LEU A 223 -10.69 -6.80 16.19
N SER A 224 -10.24 -6.60 17.43
CA SER A 224 -8.89 -7.02 17.87
C SER A 224 -8.65 -8.52 17.71
N ARG A 225 -9.70 -9.34 17.63
CA ARG A 225 -9.60 -10.78 17.35
C ARG A 225 -9.16 -11.09 15.90
N LEU A 226 -9.27 -10.12 15.01
CA LEU A 226 -8.80 -10.22 13.62
C LEU A 226 -7.36 -9.75 13.47
N ASP A 227 -6.74 -9.26 14.54
CA ASP A 227 -5.40 -8.72 14.52
C ASP A 227 -4.35 -9.82 14.46
N ASP A 228 -3.35 -9.62 13.60
CA ASP A 228 -2.18 -10.49 13.48
C ASP A 228 -0.96 -9.79 14.05
N ALA A 229 -0.41 -10.32 15.12
CA ALA A 229 0.69 -9.70 15.87
C ALA A 229 1.96 -9.51 15.01
N THR A 230 2.26 -10.49 14.16
CA THR A 230 3.41 -10.47 13.24
C THR A 230 3.25 -9.35 12.21
N SER A 231 2.09 -9.29 11.56
CA SER A 231 1.77 -8.21 10.61
C SER A 231 1.77 -6.85 11.30
N ARG A 232 1.21 -6.74 12.52
CA ARG A 232 1.18 -5.49 13.28
C ARG A 232 2.59 -5.00 13.59
N ALA A 233 3.49 -5.85 14.08
CA ALA A 233 4.87 -5.48 14.37
C ALA A 233 5.58 -4.99 13.11
N ALA A 234 5.51 -5.75 12.01
CA ALA A 234 6.13 -5.39 10.73
C ALA A 234 5.60 -4.03 10.22
N ILE A 235 4.29 -3.85 10.20
CA ILE A 235 3.65 -2.62 9.70
C ILE A 235 3.95 -1.43 10.62
N THR A 236 4.02 -1.63 11.92
CA THR A 236 4.41 -0.58 12.89
C THR A 236 5.81 -0.07 12.58
N ALA A 237 6.78 -0.95 12.37
CA ALA A 237 8.15 -0.57 12.02
C ALA A 237 8.22 0.23 10.71
N GLU A 238 7.58 -0.25 9.65
CA GLU A 238 7.57 0.41 8.35
C GLU A 238 6.90 1.78 8.39
N ARG A 239 5.79 1.92 9.11
CA ARG A 239 5.05 3.18 9.21
C ARG A 239 5.73 4.19 10.13
N SER A 240 6.40 3.73 11.19
CA SER A 240 7.20 4.59 12.06
C SER A 240 8.41 5.18 11.33
N LEU A 241 9.06 4.37 10.46
CA LEU A 241 10.09 4.85 9.55
C LEU A 241 9.54 5.94 8.62
N LEU A 242 8.41 5.70 7.97
CA LEU A 242 7.80 6.68 7.05
C LEU A 242 7.40 7.98 7.77
N ALA A 243 6.89 7.88 8.99
CA ALA A 243 6.51 9.03 9.80
C ALA A 243 7.73 9.87 10.22
N GLU A 244 8.81 9.24 10.67
CA GLU A 244 10.05 9.92 11.11
C GLU A 244 10.77 10.60 9.93
N LEU A 245 10.69 10.03 8.73
CA LEU A 245 11.21 10.67 7.51
C LEU A 245 10.38 11.91 7.08
N GLU A 246 9.25 12.18 7.76
CA GLU A 246 8.30 13.24 7.38
C GLU A 246 7.87 13.14 5.91
N ALA A 247 7.89 11.93 5.38
CA ALA A 247 7.65 11.67 3.98
C ALA A 247 6.20 11.22 3.76
N GLY A 248 5.53 11.84 2.79
CA GLY A 248 4.19 11.45 2.38
C GLY A 248 4.16 10.17 1.54
N CYS A 249 2.96 9.67 1.24
CA CYS A 249 2.76 8.48 0.38
C CYS A 249 3.28 8.64 -1.06
N THR A 250 3.69 9.84 -1.45
CA THR A 250 4.25 10.16 -2.77
C THR A 250 5.79 10.17 -2.78
N ALA A 251 6.44 10.05 -1.62
CA ALA A 251 7.88 10.00 -1.56
C ALA A 251 8.44 8.68 -2.14
N PRO A 252 9.61 8.71 -2.78
CA PRO A 252 10.26 7.52 -3.34
C PRO A 252 10.94 6.66 -2.27
N ILE A 253 10.16 6.25 -1.24
CA ILE A 253 10.59 5.44 -0.11
C ILE A 253 10.03 4.02 -0.26
N GLY A 254 10.89 3.02 -0.13
CA GLY A 254 10.55 1.63 0.05
C GLY A 254 10.89 1.16 1.46
N ALA A 255 10.05 0.31 2.04
CA ALA A 255 10.37 -0.37 3.29
C ALA A 255 9.69 -1.75 3.34
N LEU A 256 10.38 -2.69 3.96
CA LEU A 256 9.89 -4.04 4.23
C LEU A 256 10.40 -4.50 5.58
N ALA A 257 9.49 -4.78 6.49
CA ALA A 257 9.74 -5.46 7.74
C ALA A 257 9.19 -6.89 7.70
N GLU A 258 9.93 -7.81 8.26
CA GLU A 258 9.58 -9.23 8.39
C GLU A 258 9.95 -9.70 9.79
N VAL A 259 9.04 -10.43 10.44
CA VAL A 259 9.34 -11.13 11.68
C VAL A 259 9.75 -12.54 11.30
N VAL A 260 10.93 -12.93 11.73
CA VAL A 260 11.54 -14.24 11.43
C VAL A 260 11.98 -14.92 12.71
N GLU A 261 11.94 -16.25 12.73
CA GLU A 261 12.55 -17.01 13.82
C GLU A 261 14.08 -16.98 13.70
N SER A 262 14.74 -16.62 14.79
CA SER A 262 16.19 -16.63 14.95
C SER A 262 16.59 -17.55 16.10
N ILE A 263 17.87 -17.94 16.16
CA ILE A 263 18.41 -18.82 17.20
C ILE A 263 19.56 -18.07 17.87
N ASP A 264 19.53 -17.96 19.21
CA ASP A 264 20.60 -17.39 20.00
C ASP A 264 21.82 -18.36 20.20
N GLU A 265 22.88 -17.86 20.82
CA GLU A 265 24.09 -18.62 21.08
C GLU A 265 23.85 -19.85 21.98
N ASP A 266 22.79 -19.85 22.79
CA ASP A 266 22.35 -20.92 23.65
C ASP A 266 21.44 -21.93 22.94
N GLY A 267 21.10 -21.70 21.66
CA GLY A 267 20.21 -22.54 20.86
C GLY A 267 18.72 -22.29 21.13
N ARG A 268 18.34 -21.16 21.75
CA ARG A 268 16.95 -20.80 22.00
C ARG A 268 16.38 -20.09 20.78
N ILE A 269 15.17 -20.48 20.39
CA ILE A 269 14.44 -19.84 19.30
C ILE A 269 13.75 -18.57 19.86
N TYR A 270 13.85 -17.47 19.13
CA TYR A 270 13.17 -16.21 19.42
C TYR A 270 12.75 -15.51 18.13
N ASP A 271 11.73 -14.67 18.23
CA ASP A 271 11.30 -13.84 17.10
C ASP A 271 12.19 -12.59 16.97
N GLU A 272 12.60 -12.32 15.74
CA GLU A 272 13.41 -11.17 15.38
C GLU A 272 12.72 -10.38 14.24
N LEU A 273 12.66 -9.07 14.36
CA LEU A 273 12.15 -8.20 13.32
C LEU A 273 13.31 -7.67 12.50
N SER A 274 13.33 -8.00 11.20
CA SER A 274 14.25 -7.43 10.22
C SER A 274 13.55 -6.35 9.43
N LEU A 275 14.03 -5.09 9.48
CA LEU A 275 13.52 -3.97 8.71
C LEU A 275 14.57 -3.51 7.71
N ARG A 276 14.19 -3.48 6.43
CA ARG A 276 14.99 -2.96 5.32
C ARG A 276 14.29 -1.75 4.71
N ALA A 277 15.03 -0.70 4.38
CA ALA A 277 14.44 0.50 3.79
C ALA A 277 15.35 1.09 2.70
N CYS A 278 14.74 1.86 1.81
CA CYS A 278 15.45 2.68 0.84
C CYS A 278 14.78 4.03 0.65
N ALA A 279 15.62 5.05 0.38
CA ALA A 279 15.20 6.33 -0.18
C ALA A 279 15.91 6.50 -1.53
N ALA A 280 15.17 6.84 -2.59
CA ALA A 280 15.70 6.94 -3.93
C ALA A 280 15.49 8.35 -4.50
N ALA A 281 16.43 8.83 -5.33
CA ALA A 281 16.20 9.99 -6.17
C ALA A 281 15.13 9.66 -7.21
N ILE A 282 14.24 10.61 -7.51
CA ILE A 282 13.10 10.38 -8.41
C ILE A 282 13.55 10.03 -9.85
N ASP A 283 14.72 10.51 -10.25
CA ASP A 283 15.35 10.20 -11.54
C ASP A 283 16.12 8.87 -11.54
N GLY A 284 16.25 8.21 -10.39
CA GLY A 284 16.97 6.96 -10.20
C GLY A 284 18.49 7.11 -10.12
N SER A 285 19.03 8.33 -10.05
CA SER A 285 20.48 8.60 -10.02
C SER A 285 21.16 8.08 -8.76
N ASP A 286 20.44 7.98 -7.66
CA ASP A 286 20.95 7.51 -6.37
C ASP A 286 19.89 6.76 -5.56
N VAL A 287 20.30 5.74 -4.79
CA VAL A 287 19.46 4.95 -3.89
C VAL A 287 20.22 4.64 -2.61
N LEU A 288 19.83 5.29 -1.53
CA LEU A 288 20.30 4.96 -0.19
C LEU A 288 19.53 3.74 0.34
N ARG A 289 20.26 2.81 0.94
CA ARG A 289 19.68 1.60 1.56
C ARG A 289 20.24 1.44 2.96
N ALA A 290 19.39 1.06 3.89
CA ALA A 290 19.77 0.75 5.25
C ALA A 290 18.89 -0.39 5.79
N SER A 291 19.36 -1.06 6.84
CA SER A 291 18.62 -2.15 7.48
C SER A 291 18.95 -2.23 8.96
N ILE A 292 17.96 -2.62 9.75
CA ILE A 292 18.11 -2.83 11.19
C ILE A 292 17.38 -4.10 11.60
N VAL A 293 17.88 -4.74 12.64
CA VAL A 293 17.31 -5.96 13.20
C VAL A 293 17.13 -5.77 14.71
N GLY A 294 16.03 -6.29 15.25
CA GLY A 294 15.79 -6.23 16.69
C GLY A 294 14.50 -6.92 17.11
N SER A 295 14.08 -6.70 18.36
CA SER A 295 12.86 -7.33 18.89
C SER A 295 11.59 -6.75 18.26
N PRO A 296 10.57 -7.60 17.90
CA PRO A 296 9.28 -7.14 17.40
C PRO A 296 8.54 -6.20 18.34
N GLU A 297 8.75 -6.31 19.67
CA GLU A 297 8.17 -5.41 20.68
C GLU A 297 8.70 -3.96 20.56
N LYS A 298 9.87 -3.78 19.91
CA LYS A 298 10.49 -2.49 19.65
C LYS A 298 10.27 -1.98 18.22
N ALA A 299 9.28 -2.50 17.53
CA ALA A 299 9.02 -2.21 16.11
C ALA A 299 8.98 -0.70 15.80
N GLU A 300 8.32 0.09 16.66
CA GLU A 300 8.23 1.54 16.48
C GLU A 300 9.61 2.23 16.65
N GLU A 301 10.39 1.82 17.65
CA GLU A 301 11.74 2.34 17.91
C GLU A 301 12.67 2.02 16.73
N LEU A 302 12.66 0.77 16.28
CA LEU A 302 13.47 0.31 15.14
C LEU A 302 13.15 1.10 13.86
N GLY A 303 11.85 1.36 13.60
CA GLY A 303 11.45 2.18 12.46
C GLY A 303 12.00 3.59 12.50
N ARG A 304 11.94 4.24 13.67
CA ARG A 304 12.48 5.61 13.87
C ARG A 304 14.01 5.63 13.80
N GLU A 305 14.67 4.62 14.35
CA GLU A 305 16.14 4.52 14.32
C GLU A 305 16.64 4.39 12.89
N LEU A 306 16.07 3.47 12.10
CA LEU A 306 16.46 3.30 10.70
C LEU A 306 16.15 4.54 9.85
N ALA A 307 15.08 5.28 10.17
CA ALA A 307 14.79 6.54 9.49
C ALA A 307 15.88 7.60 9.74
N ARG A 308 16.37 7.72 10.99
CA ARG A 308 17.46 8.65 11.34
C ARG A 308 18.75 8.26 10.63
N GLU A 309 19.08 6.98 10.57
CA GLU A 309 20.23 6.51 9.79
C GLU A 309 20.11 6.91 8.31
N LEU A 310 18.96 6.71 7.68
CA LEU A 310 18.74 7.17 6.29
C LEU A 310 18.90 8.68 6.14
N LEU A 311 18.44 9.48 7.12
CA LEU A 311 18.60 10.94 7.11
C LEU A 311 20.07 11.34 7.25
N GLU A 312 20.83 10.67 8.10
CA GLU A 312 22.29 10.87 8.24
C GLU A 312 23.05 10.50 6.98
N LEU A 313 22.60 9.46 6.25
CA LEU A 313 23.13 9.09 4.94
C LEU A 313 22.77 10.09 3.83
N GLY A 314 21.88 11.05 4.08
CA GLY A 314 21.53 12.09 3.12
C GLY A 314 20.16 11.92 2.43
N ALA A 315 19.28 11.07 2.95
CA ALA A 315 17.97 10.81 2.33
C ALA A 315 17.14 12.09 2.10
N ARG A 316 17.25 13.11 2.98
CA ARG A 316 16.53 14.39 2.84
C ARG A 316 16.81 15.06 1.49
N ALA A 317 18.05 15.00 1.00
CA ALA A 317 18.41 15.58 -0.28
C ALA A 317 17.74 14.86 -1.46
N LEU A 318 17.68 13.53 -1.42
CA LEU A 318 17.03 12.72 -2.46
C LEU A 318 15.52 12.94 -2.51
N LEU A 319 14.89 13.10 -1.35
CA LEU A 319 13.43 13.29 -1.22
C LEU A 319 12.99 14.70 -1.64
N SER A 320 13.90 15.68 -1.67
CA SER A 320 13.63 17.08 -2.03
C SER A 320 13.85 17.38 -3.51
N THR A 321 14.36 16.42 -4.29
CA THR A 321 14.64 16.62 -5.72
C THR A 321 13.32 16.67 -6.50
N PRO A 322 13.03 17.76 -7.25
CA PRO A 322 11.82 17.83 -8.07
C PRO A 322 11.83 16.77 -9.17
N GLU A 323 10.65 16.29 -9.57
CA GLU A 323 10.55 15.44 -10.76
C GLU A 323 11.17 16.16 -11.97
N PRO A 324 11.99 15.45 -12.79
CA PRO A 324 12.47 16.02 -14.03
C PRO A 324 11.25 16.43 -14.87
N GLU A 325 11.25 17.68 -15.32
CA GLU A 325 10.22 18.15 -16.25
C GLU A 325 10.19 17.20 -17.44
N THR A 326 9.09 16.47 -17.60
CA THR A 326 8.87 15.69 -18.82
C THR A 326 8.78 16.71 -19.94
N GLY A 327 9.84 16.81 -20.75
CA GLY A 327 9.87 17.71 -21.89
C GLY A 327 8.60 17.52 -22.70
N SER A 328 7.88 18.62 -22.90
CA SER A 328 6.74 18.68 -23.80
C SER A 328 7.22 18.17 -25.16
N SER A 329 6.89 16.91 -25.48
CA SER A 329 7.03 16.43 -26.85
C SER A 329 5.99 17.19 -27.68
N ASP A 330 6.39 18.30 -28.24
CA ASP A 330 5.72 18.88 -29.40
C ASP A 330 5.84 17.83 -30.54
N PHE A 331 4.93 16.88 -30.53
CA PHE A 331 4.58 16.16 -31.75
C PHE A 331 3.86 17.17 -32.64
N ALA A 332 4.63 17.98 -33.37
CA ALA A 332 4.16 18.74 -34.49
C ALA A 332 3.51 17.75 -35.48
N ASN A 333 2.21 17.84 -35.57
CA ASN A 333 1.41 17.14 -36.56
C ASN A 333 1.91 17.58 -37.95
N PRO A 334 2.42 16.72 -38.83
CA PRO A 334 2.78 17.15 -40.18
C PRO A 334 1.51 17.54 -40.91
N SER A 335 1.41 18.79 -41.32
CA SER A 335 0.37 19.34 -42.17
C SER A 335 0.21 18.48 -43.44
N PRO A 336 -1.03 18.24 -43.93
CA PRO A 336 -1.22 17.53 -45.17
C PRO A 336 -0.66 18.36 -46.32
N MET A 337 0.20 17.74 -47.15
CA MET A 337 0.64 18.32 -48.41
C MET A 337 -0.60 18.56 -49.30
N GLU A 338 -0.86 19.82 -49.62
CA GLU A 338 -1.72 20.18 -50.73
C GLU A 338 -1.09 19.71 -52.05
N ASN A 339 -1.74 18.74 -52.68
CA ASN A 339 -1.50 18.42 -54.06
C ASN A 339 -2.16 19.47 -54.94
N SER A 340 -1.34 20.36 -55.54
CA SER A 340 -1.74 21.20 -56.66
C SER A 340 -1.21 20.61 -57.96
N GLN A 341 -2.10 20.30 -58.87
CA GLN A 341 -2.04 19.97 -60.27
C GLN A 341 -1.66 18.56 -60.65
#